data_71acd2225cc86d9f2a80d3ed366c73a5
#
_entry.id   71acd2225cc86d9f2a80d3ed366c73a5
#
_cell.length_a   1.000
_cell.length_b   1.000
_cell.length_c   1.000
_cell.angle_alpha   90.00
_cell.angle_beta   90.00
_cell.angle_gamma   90.00
#
_symmetry.space_group_name_H-M   'P 1'
#
loop_
_entity.id
_entity.type
_entity.pdbx_description
1 polymer ?
#
loop_
_entity_poly.entity_id
_entity_poly.type
_entity_poly.pdbx_seq_one_letter_code
_entity_poly.pdbx_strand_id
1 'polypeptide(L)'
;MQEKIITFILPRTGETPIGEFKVVYEYANRLVEDGYTVNIVYGITSRPVKNLIIRYGYYFCRWFRWLKYRISKNYTPEKWFKINKKVNHLLRYRLTQSSIPETSYLFATSWSTAYWVNSYKKISPEKKYYLIQSFEDWDGDKNAVIKTWKMKLNKIVIAPWLADIAQKLNEKWILIENGFDQQKFYITTPIEKKDKYSITMLWHDHPLKACNIGLKAIMLVKQKYPELKARFFGVPSRPQDLPSWIYYTQTPSPTEHLQIYNLSGIFLGPSSKEGFCLTPPEAMLCGCAIVCTDIGGYTVVAKHEQTALLSPVGDYNSLAKNIIRLIEDD
;
A
#
# COMPACT_ATOMS: atom_id res chain seq x y z
N MET A 1 0.33 -12.73 -33.80
CA MET A 1 -0.33 -11.75 -32.91
C MET A 1 0.70 -10.72 -32.51
N GLN A 2 0.39 -9.44 -32.66
CA GLN A 2 1.31 -8.37 -32.24
C GLN A 2 1.51 -8.45 -30.72
N GLU A 3 2.75 -8.46 -30.26
CA GLU A 3 3.10 -8.53 -28.84
C GLU A 3 2.46 -7.37 -28.07
N LYS A 4 1.66 -7.66 -27.04
CA LYS A 4 1.01 -6.63 -26.23
C LYS A 4 1.93 -6.21 -25.10
N ILE A 5 2.41 -4.97 -25.17
CA ILE A 5 3.34 -4.39 -24.21
C ILE A 5 2.57 -3.51 -23.22
N ILE A 6 2.75 -3.75 -21.94
CA ILE A 6 2.14 -2.98 -20.85
C ILE A 6 3.23 -2.25 -20.08
N THR A 7 3.05 -0.96 -19.86
CA THR A 7 4.02 -0.14 -19.12
C THR A 7 3.37 0.55 -17.92
N PHE A 8 3.90 0.30 -16.72
CA PHE A 8 3.55 0.99 -15.49
C PHE A 8 4.56 2.07 -15.17
N ILE A 9 4.08 3.26 -14.80
CA ILE A 9 4.92 4.39 -14.38
C ILE A 9 4.81 4.57 -12.88
N LEU A 10 5.89 4.27 -12.16
CA LEU A 10 5.98 4.48 -10.71
C LEU A 10 6.59 5.86 -10.40
N PRO A 11 6.11 6.55 -9.33
CA PRO A 11 6.56 7.89 -8.96
C PRO A 11 7.97 7.96 -8.38
N ARG A 12 8.53 6.81 -7.97
CA ARG A 12 9.86 6.67 -7.36
C ARG A 12 10.39 5.25 -7.52
N THR A 13 11.60 5.01 -7.07
CA THR A 13 12.28 3.70 -7.06
C THR A 13 11.65 2.70 -6.09
N GLY A 14 11.82 1.42 -6.33
CA GLY A 14 11.12 0.32 -5.66
C GLY A 14 11.89 -0.41 -4.59
N GLU A 15 13.00 0.15 -4.09
CA GLU A 15 13.90 -0.50 -3.13
C GLU A 15 13.31 -0.68 -1.72
N THR A 16 12.25 0.07 -1.39
CA THR A 16 11.57 0.01 -0.08
C THR A 16 10.19 -0.64 -0.21
N PRO A 17 9.75 -1.46 0.75
CA PRO A 17 8.41 -2.01 0.77
C PRO A 17 7.33 -0.92 0.81
N ILE A 18 6.43 -0.93 -0.18
CA ILE A 18 5.29 -0.01 -0.29
C ILE A 18 4.11 -0.80 -0.82
N GLY A 19 2.97 -0.74 -0.13
CA GLY A 19 1.77 -1.50 -0.48
C GLY A 19 1.28 -1.25 -1.91
N GLU A 20 1.23 0.02 -2.32
CA GLU A 20 0.83 0.42 -3.67
C GLU A 20 1.76 -0.15 -4.76
N PHE A 21 3.07 -0.26 -4.47
CA PHE A 21 4.03 -0.84 -5.40
C PHE A 21 3.91 -2.36 -5.44
N LYS A 22 3.66 -3.01 -4.29
CA LYS A 22 3.39 -4.45 -4.20
C LYS A 22 2.27 -4.84 -5.16
N VAL A 23 1.18 -4.07 -5.18
CA VAL A 23 0.05 -4.31 -6.10
C VAL A 23 0.50 -4.25 -7.57
N VAL A 24 1.29 -3.23 -7.96
CA VAL A 24 1.82 -3.13 -9.33
C VAL A 24 2.73 -4.29 -9.69
N TYR A 25 3.57 -4.74 -8.74
CA TYR A 25 4.47 -5.87 -8.97
C TYR A 25 3.72 -7.21 -9.08
N GLU A 26 2.65 -7.40 -8.31
CA GLU A 26 1.77 -8.58 -8.46
C GLU A 26 1.10 -8.58 -9.84
N TYR A 27 0.56 -7.45 -10.29
CA TYR A 27 0.06 -7.33 -11.67
C TYR A 27 1.14 -7.63 -12.71
N ALA A 28 2.35 -7.08 -12.54
CA ALA A 28 3.45 -7.29 -13.47
C ALA A 28 3.83 -8.78 -13.58
N ASN A 29 3.90 -9.49 -12.46
CA ASN A 29 4.19 -10.92 -12.44
C ASN A 29 3.14 -11.72 -13.21
N ARG A 30 1.85 -11.51 -12.90
CA ARG A 30 0.74 -12.23 -13.53
C ARG A 30 0.61 -11.93 -15.01
N LEU A 31 0.74 -10.66 -15.41
CA LEU A 31 0.70 -10.27 -16.81
C LEU A 31 1.83 -10.91 -17.63
N VAL A 32 3.03 -11.06 -17.05
CA VAL A 32 4.14 -11.79 -17.70
C VAL A 32 3.81 -13.29 -17.82
N GLU A 33 3.19 -13.89 -16.80
CA GLU A 33 2.72 -15.28 -16.85
C GLU A 33 1.65 -15.48 -17.94
N ASP A 34 0.80 -14.48 -18.15
CA ASP A 34 -0.21 -14.43 -19.21
C ASP A 34 0.38 -14.10 -20.61
N GLY A 35 1.69 -13.97 -20.73
CA GLY A 35 2.39 -13.78 -22.02
C GLY A 35 2.50 -12.32 -22.48
N TYR A 36 2.24 -11.33 -21.62
CA TYR A 36 2.48 -9.92 -21.94
C TYR A 36 3.93 -9.55 -21.70
N THR A 37 4.46 -8.63 -22.50
CA THR A 37 5.70 -7.91 -22.17
C THR A 37 5.38 -6.78 -21.22
N VAL A 38 6.01 -6.77 -20.03
CA VAL A 38 5.74 -5.79 -18.98
C VAL A 38 6.96 -4.94 -18.68
N ASN A 39 6.78 -3.62 -18.74
CA ASN A 39 7.78 -2.64 -18.34
C ASN A 39 7.34 -1.91 -17.07
N ILE A 40 8.25 -1.72 -16.12
CA ILE A 40 8.09 -0.85 -14.97
C ILE A 40 9.11 0.29 -15.08
N VAL A 41 8.60 1.52 -15.22
CA VAL A 41 9.41 2.73 -15.35
C VAL A 41 9.45 3.47 -14.02
N TYR A 42 10.62 3.67 -13.48
CA TYR A 42 10.87 4.41 -12.24
C TYR A 42 11.34 5.83 -12.55
N GLY A 43 10.52 6.82 -12.21
CA GLY A 43 10.84 8.23 -12.39
C GLY A 43 11.54 8.83 -11.17
N ILE A 44 12.79 9.28 -11.32
CA ILE A 44 13.50 9.96 -10.22
C ILE A 44 12.95 11.36 -9.97
N THR A 45 12.48 12.04 -11.01
CA THR A 45 11.89 13.39 -10.95
C THR A 45 10.44 13.33 -11.41
N SER A 46 9.56 12.90 -10.54
CA SER A 46 8.13 12.77 -10.85
C SER A 46 7.33 14.05 -10.62
N ARG A 47 7.84 15.01 -9.83
CA ARG A 47 7.12 16.24 -9.49
C ARG A 47 7.67 17.45 -10.24
N PRO A 48 6.82 18.29 -10.84
CA PRO A 48 7.24 19.58 -11.38
C PRO A 48 7.56 20.55 -10.23
N VAL A 49 8.77 21.09 -10.18
CA VAL A 49 9.17 22.13 -9.22
C VAL A 49 8.98 23.50 -9.89
N LYS A 50 8.09 24.31 -9.34
CA LYS A 50 7.73 25.64 -9.91
C LYS A 50 8.79 26.72 -9.63
N ASN A 51 9.41 26.72 -8.46
CA ASN A 51 10.42 27.72 -8.09
C ASN A 51 11.76 27.45 -8.78
N LEU A 52 12.29 28.44 -9.52
CA LEU A 52 13.51 28.31 -10.34
C LEU A 52 14.76 27.96 -9.50
N ILE A 53 14.96 28.62 -8.37
CA ILE A 53 16.15 28.44 -7.53
C ILE A 53 16.13 27.06 -6.88
N ILE A 54 15.00 26.69 -6.27
CA ILE A 54 14.80 25.38 -5.67
C ILE A 54 14.91 24.27 -6.73
N ARG A 55 14.50 24.57 -7.97
CA ARG A 55 14.52 23.63 -9.08
C ARG A 55 15.92 23.18 -9.45
N TYR A 56 16.91 24.06 -9.49
CA TYR A 56 18.30 23.67 -9.81
C TYR A 56 18.91 22.75 -8.75
N GLY A 57 18.79 23.12 -7.45
CA GLY A 57 19.25 22.26 -6.36
C GLY A 57 18.55 20.90 -6.33
N TYR A 58 17.23 20.89 -6.54
CA TYR A 58 16.42 19.67 -6.59
C TYR A 58 16.88 18.74 -7.72
N TYR A 59 17.08 19.24 -8.94
CA TYR A 59 17.51 18.42 -10.07
C TYR A 59 18.95 17.94 -9.89
N PHE A 60 19.84 18.74 -9.32
CA PHE A 60 21.22 18.34 -9.04
C PHE A 60 21.28 17.19 -8.04
N CYS A 61 20.63 17.30 -6.90
CA CYS A 61 20.55 16.20 -5.93
C CYS A 61 19.91 14.94 -6.53
N ARG A 62 18.89 15.09 -7.36
CA ARG A 62 18.23 13.97 -8.03
C ARG A 62 19.11 13.32 -9.09
N TRP A 63 19.99 14.08 -9.75
CA TRP A 63 20.96 13.54 -10.69
C TRP A 63 21.97 12.62 -10.01
N PHE A 64 22.54 13.01 -8.87
CA PHE A 64 23.41 12.14 -8.06
C PHE A 64 22.69 10.87 -7.61
N ARG A 65 21.46 11.00 -7.16
CA ARG A 65 20.62 9.87 -6.78
C ARG A 65 20.39 8.91 -7.98
N TRP A 66 20.09 9.45 -9.14
CA TRP A 66 19.94 8.67 -10.37
C TRP A 66 21.23 7.94 -10.74
N LEU A 67 22.38 8.63 -10.70
CA LEU A 67 23.68 8.05 -10.98
C LEU A 67 24.00 6.91 -9.98
N LYS A 68 23.78 7.13 -8.68
CA LYS A 68 23.92 6.11 -7.63
C LYS A 68 23.10 4.86 -7.97
N TYR A 69 21.82 5.01 -8.30
CA TYR A 69 20.97 3.88 -8.65
C TYR A 69 21.34 3.21 -9.96
N ARG A 70 21.80 3.96 -10.94
CA ARG A 70 22.29 3.40 -12.21
C ARG A 70 23.51 2.53 -12.02
N ILE A 71 24.42 2.89 -11.13
CA ILE A 71 25.63 2.13 -10.81
C ILE A 71 25.28 0.93 -9.92
N SER A 72 24.57 1.15 -8.83
CA SER A 72 24.26 0.11 -7.83
C SER A 72 23.19 -0.87 -8.28
N LYS A 73 22.38 -0.53 -9.29
CA LYS A 73 21.17 -1.26 -9.74
C LYS A 73 20.14 -1.52 -8.62
N ASN A 74 20.29 -0.86 -7.46
CA ASN A 74 19.49 -1.07 -6.27
C ASN A 74 18.24 -0.15 -6.28
N TYR A 75 17.42 -0.20 -7.34
CA TYR A 75 16.19 0.57 -7.50
C TYR A 75 14.96 -0.31 -7.74
N THR A 76 15.16 -1.62 -7.78
CA THR A 76 14.14 -2.64 -8.01
C THR A 76 13.65 -3.23 -6.68
N PRO A 77 12.52 -3.97 -6.66
CA PRO A 77 11.97 -4.53 -5.41
C PRO A 77 12.64 -5.81 -4.91
N GLU A 78 13.63 -6.36 -5.61
CA GLU A 78 14.15 -7.72 -5.42
C GLU A 78 14.56 -8.05 -3.98
N LYS A 79 14.89 -7.04 -3.16
CA LYS A 79 15.24 -7.22 -1.75
C LYS A 79 14.07 -7.60 -0.84
N TRP A 80 12.85 -7.30 -1.26
CA TRP A 80 11.65 -7.48 -0.43
C TRP A 80 10.47 -8.09 -1.16
N PHE A 81 10.53 -8.18 -2.50
CA PHE A 81 9.48 -8.72 -3.32
C PHE A 81 10.05 -9.62 -4.43
N LYS A 82 9.48 -10.82 -4.60
CA LYS A 82 9.87 -11.74 -5.65
C LYS A 82 9.24 -11.31 -6.98
N ILE A 83 9.97 -10.53 -7.77
CA ILE A 83 9.55 -10.11 -9.10
C ILE A 83 9.98 -11.13 -10.17
N ASN A 84 9.15 -11.36 -11.18
CA ASN A 84 9.47 -12.21 -12.31
C ASN A 84 10.62 -11.60 -13.14
N LYS A 85 11.63 -12.39 -13.44
CA LYS A 85 12.84 -11.95 -14.17
C LYS A 85 12.57 -11.43 -15.60
N LYS A 86 11.39 -11.74 -16.17
CA LYS A 86 10.96 -11.24 -17.47
C LYS A 86 10.35 -9.83 -17.41
N VAL A 87 10.10 -9.29 -16.22
CA VAL A 87 9.65 -7.90 -16.05
C VAL A 87 10.84 -6.97 -16.32
N ASN A 88 10.66 -6.02 -17.22
CA ASN A 88 11.67 -5.03 -17.56
C ASN A 88 11.66 -3.87 -16.58
N HIS A 89 12.75 -3.59 -15.89
CA HIS A 89 12.91 -2.47 -14.97
C HIS A 89 13.69 -1.33 -15.62
N LEU A 90 13.08 -0.16 -15.76
CA LEU A 90 13.61 0.99 -16.48
C LEU A 90 13.74 2.21 -15.56
N LEU A 91 14.96 2.54 -15.15
CA LEU A 91 15.25 3.75 -14.39
C LEU A 91 15.34 4.97 -15.31
N ARG A 92 14.56 6.02 -15.05
CA ARG A 92 14.56 7.26 -15.83
C ARG A 92 14.80 8.46 -14.93
N TYR A 93 15.74 9.30 -15.32
CA TYR A 93 15.96 10.56 -14.60
C TYR A 93 14.75 11.48 -14.69
N ARG A 94 14.22 11.64 -15.91
CA ARG A 94 12.98 12.40 -16.21
C ARG A 94 12.02 11.54 -17.02
N LEU A 95 10.74 11.75 -16.79
CA LEU A 95 9.69 11.18 -17.61
C LEU A 95 9.44 12.15 -18.80
N THR A 96 9.80 11.73 -20.00
CA THR A 96 9.63 12.47 -21.26
C THR A 96 9.04 11.56 -22.33
N GLN A 97 8.60 12.11 -23.46
CA GLN A 97 8.06 11.33 -24.58
C GLN A 97 9.04 10.24 -25.09
N SER A 98 10.35 10.50 -25.00
CA SER A 98 11.41 9.58 -25.43
C SER A 98 11.89 8.62 -24.34
N SER A 99 11.56 8.86 -23.08
CA SER A 99 12.04 8.05 -21.94
C SER A 99 11.21 6.80 -21.70
N ILE A 100 10.00 6.72 -22.27
CA ILE A 100 9.12 5.56 -22.16
C ILE A 100 9.31 4.69 -23.40
N PRO A 101 9.49 3.37 -23.23
CA PRO A 101 9.61 2.46 -24.34
C PRO A 101 8.32 2.41 -25.16
N GLU A 102 8.36 1.85 -26.35
CA GLU A 102 7.17 1.51 -27.09
C GLU A 102 6.24 0.66 -26.21
N THR A 103 4.96 0.97 -26.21
CA THR A 103 4.00 0.30 -25.35
C THR A 103 2.60 0.31 -25.97
N SER A 104 1.86 -0.76 -25.75
CA SER A 104 0.46 -0.89 -26.18
C SER A 104 -0.48 -0.21 -25.18
N TYR A 105 -0.17 -0.31 -23.88
CA TYR A 105 -0.97 0.26 -22.78
C TYR A 105 -0.06 0.93 -21.75
N LEU A 106 -0.45 2.11 -21.30
CA LEU A 106 0.34 2.94 -20.39
C LEU A 106 -0.45 3.25 -19.12
N PHE A 107 0.12 2.91 -17.96
CA PHE A 107 -0.53 3.06 -16.66
C PHE A 107 0.19 4.09 -15.79
N ALA A 108 -0.53 5.11 -15.35
CA ALA A 108 -0.15 5.92 -14.20
C ALA A 108 -0.52 5.18 -12.92
N THR A 109 0.30 5.28 -11.87
CA THR A 109 0.07 4.60 -10.59
C THR A 109 0.01 5.55 -9.38
N SER A 110 0.10 6.85 -9.64
CA SER A 110 -0.05 7.92 -8.65
C SER A 110 -0.53 9.21 -9.30
N TRP A 111 -1.02 10.16 -8.48
CA TRP A 111 -1.44 11.46 -9.00
C TRP A 111 -0.33 12.18 -9.77
N SER A 112 0.92 12.09 -9.31
CA SER A 112 2.05 12.75 -9.97
C SER A 112 2.39 12.13 -11.32
N THR A 113 2.27 10.80 -11.46
CA THR A 113 2.50 10.10 -12.72
C THR A 113 1.34 10.26 -13.70
N ALA A 114 0.12 10.53 -13.21
CA ALA A 114 -1.04 10.80 -14.04
C ALA A 114 -0.84 12.03 -14.93
N TYR A 115 -0.20 13.10 -14.43
CA TYR A 115 0.17 14.26 -15.24
C TYR A 115 1.06 13.88 -16.44
N TRP A 116 2.05 13.03 -16.21
CA TRP A 116 2.98 12.58 -17.24
C TRP A 116 2.29 11.69 -18.27
N VAL A 117 1.54 10.70 -17.82
CA VAL A 117 0.79 9.79 -18.70
C VAL A 117 -0.24 10.56 -19.54
N ASN A 118 -0.97 11.50 -18.93
CA ASN A 118 -1.92 12.34 -19.66
C ASN A 118 -1.25 13.17 -20.75
N SER A 119 -0.06 13.72 -20.48
CA SER A 119 0.68 14.55 -21.46
C SER A 119 1.33 13.74 -22.60
N TYR A 120 1.35 12.42 -22.51
CA TYR A 120 1.99 11.54 -23.49
C TYR A 120 1.22 11.55 -24.82
N LYS A 121 1.88 11.95 -25.93
CA LYS A 121 1.24 12.13 -27.24
C LYS A 121 1.36 10.92 -28.15
N LYS A 122 2.32 10.02 -27.89
CA LYS A 122 2.59 8.83 -28.75
C LYS A 122 1.60 7.67 -28.54
N ILE A 123 0.71 7.78 -27.57
CA ILE A 123 -0.26 6.75 -27.22
C ILE A 123 -1.63 7.42 -27.20
N SER A 124 -2.63 6.80 -27.80
CA SER A 124 -3.99 7.31 -27.84
C SER A 124 -4.65 7.27 -26.44
N PRO A 125 -5.58 8.20 -26.14
CA PRO A 125 -6.17 8.32 -24.81
C PRO A 125 -6.85 7.04 -24.30
N GLU A 126 -7.49 6.25 -25.17
CA GLU A 126 -8.16 5.00 -24.84
C GLU A 126 -7.21 3.89 -24.39
N LYS A 127 -5.89 4.06 -24.60
CA LYS A 127 -4.84 3.14 -24.16
C LYS A 127 -4.06 3.65 -22.95
N LYS A 128 -4.51 4.75 -22.35
CA LYS A 128 -3.91 5.35 -21.15
C LYS A 128 -4.81 5.10 -19.95
N TYR A 129 -4.22 4.63 -18.88
CA TYR A 129 -4.92 4.26 -17.66
C TYR A 129 -4.35 5.00 -16.44
N TYR A 130 -5.18 5.21 -15.45
CA TYR A 130 -4.78 5.65 -14.13
C TYR A 130 -5.28 4.64 -13.11
N LEU A 131 -4.36 3.84 -12.57
CA LEU A 131 -4.60 2.93 -11.45
C LEU A 131 -4.59 3.75 -10.16
N ILE A 132 -5.77 4.06 -9.66
CA ILE A 132 -5.99 4.89 -8.48
C ILE A 132 -6.07 4.00 -7.26
N GLN A 133 -4.99 4.01 -6.48
CA GLN A 133 -4.85 3.16 -5.29
C GLN A 133 -5.20 3.89 -4.00
N SER A 134 -5.34 5.21 -4.03
CA SER A 134 -5.77 6.05 -2.93
C SER A 134 -6.16 7.45 -3.41
N PHE A 135 -6.80 8.23 -2.54
CA PHE A 135 -6.95 9.66 -2.75
C PHE A 135 -5.76 10.37 -2.06
N GLU A 136 -4.70 10.64 -2.82
CA GLU A 136 -3.34 10.99 -2.35
C GLU A 136 -3.21 12.48 -1.92
N ASP A 137 -4.20 13.05 -1.24
CA ASP A 137 -4.21 14.45 -0.80
C ASP A 137 -3.19 14.79 0.30
N TRP A 138 -2.62 13.77 0.97
CA TRP A 138 -1.54 13.95 1.96
C TRP A 138 -0.17 14.23 1.32
N ASP A 139 -0.01 13.91 0.04
CA ASP A 139 1.27 14.02 -0.70
C ASP A 139 1.26 15.19 -1.69
N GLY A 140 0.16 15.92 -1.81
CA GLY A 140 0.00 17.01 -2.75
C GLY A 140 -1.10 18.00 -2.39
N ASP A 141 -1.18 19.07 -3.19
CA ASP A 141 -2.34 19.96 -3.18
C ASP A 141 -3.59 19.16 -3.60
N LYS A 142 -4.60 19.13 -2.76
CA LYS A 142 -5.88 18.46 -3.01
C LYS A 142 -6.48 18.81 -4.38
N ASN A 143 -6.36 20.08 -4.79
CA ASN A 143 -6.84 20.51 -6.11
C ASN A 143 -6.01 19.91 -7.25
N ALA A 144 -4.70 19.71 -7.06
CA ALA A 144 -3.86 19.05 -8.05
C ALA A 144 -4.23 17.56 -8.17
N VAL A 145 -4.53 16.89 -7.06
CA VAL A 145 -5.04 15.51 -7.07
C VAL A 145 -6.38 15.44 -7.80
N ILE A 146 -7.36 16.29 -7.46
CA ILE A 146 -8.67 16.33 -8.13
C ILE A 146 -8.53 16.56 -9.64
N LYS A 147 -7.60 17.42 -10.06
CA LYS A 147 -7.32 17.64 -11.50
C LYS A 147 -6.91 16.35 -12.22
N THR A 148 -6.16 15.46 -11.57
CA THR A 148 -5.77 14.17 -12.19
C THR A 148 -6.95 13.24 -12.41
N TRP A 149 -7.93 13.26 -11.50
CA TRP A 149 -9.18 12.51 -11.66
C TRP A 149 -10.00 12.96 -12.88
N LYS A 150 -9.89 14.25 -13.25
CA LYS A 150 -10.57 14.85 -14.41
C LYS A 150 -9.80 14.74 -15.72
N MET A 151 -8.63 14.10 -15.73
CA MET A 151 -7.84 13.90 -16.95
C MET A 151 -8.46 12.84 -17.86
N LYS A 152 -8.16 12.93 -19.17
CA LYS A 152 -8.58 11.94 -20.18
C LYS A 152 -7.76 10.65 -20.05
N LEU A 153 -7.94 9.96 -18.94
CA LEU A 153 -7.37 8.66 -18.63
C LEU A 153 -8.49 7.70 -18.24
N ASN A 154 -8.38 6.43 -18.63
CA ASN A 154 -9.27 5.40 -18.14
C ASN A 154 -8.95 5.12 -16.67
N LYS A 155 -9.89 5.37 -15.77
CA LYS A 155 -9.68 5.26 -14.33
C LYS A 155 -10.01 3.86 -13.86
N ILE A 156 -9.04 3.23 -13.19
CA ILE A 156 -9.24 1.98 -12.45
C ILE A 156 -9.10 2.33 -10.98
N VAL A 157 -10.13 2.08 -10.20
CA VAL A 157 -10.17 2.29 -8.75
C VAL A 157 -10.16 0.95 -8.04
N ILE A 158 -9.47 0.85 -6.89
CA ILE A 158 -9.27 -0.44 -6.20
C ILE A 158 -10.21 -0.65 -5.02
N ALA A 159 -11.10 0.30 -4.73
CA ALA A 159 -12.02 0.21 -3.61
C ALA A 159 -13.31 0.99 -3.89
N PRO A 160 -14.48 0.56 -3.33
CA PRO A 160 -15.76 1.23 -3.52
C PRO A 160 -15.75 2.71 -3.12
N TRP A 161 -15.12 3.09 -2.00
CA TRP A 161 -15.04 4.47 -1.57
C TRP A 161 -14.31 5.39 -2.57
N LEU A 162 -13.38 4.84 -3.37
CA LEU A 162 -12.73 5.55 -4.47
C LEU A 162 -13.68 5.69 -5.67
N ALA A 163 -14.52 4.69 -5.92
CA ALA A 163 -15.58 4.77 -6.91
C ALA A 163 -16.60 5.88 -6.55
N ASP A 164 -16.96 6.02 -5.27
CA ASP A 164 -17.82 7.10 -4.77
C ASP A 164 -17.21 8.49 -5.03
N ILE A 165 -15.89 8.63 -4.89
CA ILE A 165 -15.19 9.87 -5.25
C ILE A 165 -15.29 10.14 -6.76
N ALA A 166 -15.04 9.13 -7.59
CA ALA A 166 -15.16 9.27 -9.05
C ALA A 166 -16.58 9.68 -9.44
N GLN A 167 -17.60 9.07 -8.84
CA GLN A 167 -19.00 9.41 -9.03
C GLN A 167 -19.31 10.87 -8.65
N LYS A 168 -18.85 11.32 -7.48
CA LYS A 168 -18.99 12.72 -7.03
C LYS A 168 -18.30 13.73 -7.96
N LEU A 169 -17.23 13.29 -8.64
CA LEU A 169 -16.53 14.11 -9.63
C LEU A 169 -17.13 14.01 -11.05
N ASN A 170 -18.19 13.21 -11.22
CA ASN A 170 -18.85 12.90 -12.50
C ASN A 170 -17.89 12.30 -13.53
N GLU A 171 -17.00 11.39 -13.07
CA GLU A 171 -16.02 10.70 -13.90
C GLU A 171 -16.39 9.23 -14.08
N LYS A 172 -16.03 8.64 -15.23
CA LYS A 172 -16.18 7.19 -15.46
C LYS A 172 -15.03 6.43 -14.80
N TRP A 173 -15.33 5.25 -14.26
CA TRP A 173 -14.35 4.36 -13.62
C TRP A 173 -14.64 2.89 -13.87
N ILE A 174 -13.63 2.07 -13.60
CA ILE A 174 -13.73 0.62 -13.51
C ILE A 174 -13.26 0.25 -12.10
N LEU A 175 -14.07 -0.50 -11.35
CA LEU A 175 -13.67 -1.04 -10.05
C LEU A 175 -12.96 -2.38 -10.26
N ILE A 176 -11.71 -2.47 -9.83
CA ILE A 176 -10.93 -3.71 -9.75
C ILE A 176 -10.32 -3.77 -8.36
N GLU A 177 -10.94 -4.50 -7.46
CA GLU A 177 -10.45 -4.68 -6.09
C GLU A 177 -9.16 -5.49 -6.07
N ASN A 178 -8.31 -5.23 -5.07
CA ASN A 178 -7.09 -6.01 -4.90
C ASN A 178 -7.40 -7.44 -4.49
N GLY A 179 -6.74 -8.38 -5.13
CA GLY A 179 -6.77 -9.79 -4.74
C GLY A 179 -5.79 -10.11 -3.60
N PHE A 180 -5.99 -11.26 -2.97
CA PHE A 180 -5.15 -11.78 -1.90
C PHE A 180 -4.57 -13.13 -2.27
N ASP A 181 -3.31 -13.35 -1.89
CA ASP A 181 -2.60 -14.57 -2.21
C ASP A 181 -2.75 -15.57 -1.04
N GLN A 182 -3.68 -16.51 -1.19
CA GLN A 182 -3.95 -17.58 -0.23
C GLN A 182 -2.80 -18.59 -0.12
N GLN A 183 -1.83 -18.58 -1.04
CA GLN A 183 -0.63 -19.39 -0.92
C GLN A 183 0.42 -18.74 -0.02
N LYS A 184 0.35 -17.40 0.16
CA LYS A 184 1.25 -16.66 1.05
C LYS A 184 0.72 -16.50 2.47
N PHE A 185 -0.60 -16.37 2.62
CA PHE A 185 -1.27 -16.20 3.91
C PHE A 185 -2.36 -17.27 4.03
N TYR A 186 -2.23 -18.10 5.04
CA TYR A 186 -3.14 -19.22 5.31
C TYR A 186 -3.04 -19.63 6.79
N ILE A 187 -4.02 -20.37 7.26
CA ILE A 187 -4.07 -20.87 8.64
C ILE A 187 -3.04 -22.00 8.81
N THR A 188 -2.08 -21.80 9.70
CA THR A 188 -1.15 -22.83 10.17
C THR A 188 -1.43 -23.25 11.62
N THR A 189 -2.04 -22.33 12.40
CA THR A 189 -2.51 -22.58 13.76
C THR A 189 -4.03 -22.63 13.73
N PRO A 190 -4.68 -23.74 14.10
CA PRO A 190 -6.13 -23.84 14.19
C PRO A 190 -6.72 -22.67 15.00
N ILE A 191 -7.87 -22.15 14.57
CA ILE A 191 -8.47 -20.93 15.16
C ILE A 191 -8.73 -21.14 16.66
N GLU A 192 -9.26 -22.29 17.04
CA GLU A 192 -9.56 -22.68 18.42
C GLU A 192 -8.31 -22.83 19.32
N LYS A 193 -7.11 -22.89 18.73
CA LYS A 193 -5.83 -22.93 19.43
C LYS A 193 -5.11 -21.59 19.50
N LYS A 194 -5.69 -20.55 18.88
CA LYS A 194 -5.10 -19.22 18.92
C LYS A 194 -5.23 -18.61 20.32
N ASP A 195 -4.17 -17.94 20.74
CA ASP A 195 -4.14 -17.21 22.01
C ASP A 195 -4.96 -15.93 21.88
N LYS A 196 -6.15 -15.89 22.48
CA LYS A 196 -7.04 -14.72 22.47
C LYS A 196 -6.42 -13.47 23.14
N TYR A 197 -5.40 -13.66 23.98
CA TYR A 197 -4.60 -12.59 24.58
C TYR A 197 -3.41 -12.19 23.72
N SER A 198 -3.40 -12.51 22.44
CA SER A 198 -2.31 -12.19 21.51
C SER A 198 -2.78 -11.25 20.40
N ILE A 199 -2.18 -10.07 20.32
CA ILE A 199 -2.52 -9.00 19.37
C ILE A 199 -1.35 -8.76 18.43
N THR A 200 -1.65 -8.48 17.15
CA THR A 200 -0.66 -7.97 16.19
C THR A 200 -1.10 -6.66 15.58
N MET A 201 -0.13 -5.81 15.23
CA MET A 201 -0.34 -4.52 14.58
C MET A 201 0.84 -4.18 13.67
N LEU A 202 0.54 -3.62 12.48
CA LEU A 202 1.56 -2.98 11.65
C LEU A 202 2.02 -1.68 12.31
N TRP A 203 3.35 -1.50 12.48
CA TRP A 203 3.95 -0.24 12.91
C TRP A 203 4.53 0.53 11.72
N HIS A 204 4.22 1.81 11.65
CA HIS A 204 4.72 2.71 10.64
C HIS A 204 4.76 4.15 11.16
N ASP A 205 5.80 4.92 10.80
CA ASP A 205 6.00 6.30 11.29
C ASP A 205 5.07 7.34 10.65
N HIS A 206 4.38 6.96 9.57
CA HIS A 206 3.48 7.89 8.90
C HIS A 206 2.25 8.18 9.78
N PRO A 207 1.90 9.47 10.04
CA PRO A 207 0.82 9.85 10.95
C PRO A 207 -0.54 9.22 10.61
N LEU A 208 -0.85 9.03 9.32
CA LEU A 208 -2.10 8.42 8.88
C LEU A 208 -2.26 6.95 9.30
N LYS A 209 -1.17 6.26 9.65
CA LYS A 209 -1.23 4.89 10.21
C LYS A 209 -1.66 4.87 11.67
N ALA A 210 -1.63 6.03 12.36
CA ALA A 210 -2.12 6.24 13.70
C ALA A 210 -1.65 5.17 14.73
N CYS A 211 -0.42 4.65 14.56
CA CYS A 211 0.11 3.56 15.39
C CYS A 211 0.12 3.91 16.89
N ASN A 212 0.33 5.19 17.24
CA ASN A 212 0.25 5.67 18.62
C ASN A 212 -1.16 5.53 19.21
N ILE A 213 -2.21 5.66 18.41
CA ILE A 213 -3.60 5.43 18.84
C ILE A 213 -3.81 3.94 19.14
N GLY A 214 -3.32 3.07 18.24
CA GLY A 214 -3.35 1.62 18.45
C GLY A 214 -2.56 1.20 19.69
N LEU A 215 -1.37 1.77 19.91
CA LEU A 215 -0.57 1.51 21.11
C LEU A 215 -1.31 1.91 22.39
N LYS A 216 -1.96 3.10 22.42
CA LYS A 216 -2.78 3.52 23.57
C LYS A 216 -3.91 2.54 23.86
N ALA A 217 -4.61 2.06 22.83
CA ALA A 217 -5.66 1.04 22.99
C ALA A 217 -5.11 -0.24 23.60
N ILE A 218 -4.00 -0.75 23.08
CA ILE A 218 -3.35 -1.97 23.58
C ILE A 218 -2.87 -1.81 25.04
N MET A 219 -2.37 -0.61 25.40
CA MET A 219 -1.96 -0.32 26.79
C MET A 219 -3.14 -0.35 27.77
N LEU A 220 -4.32 0.14 27.39
CA LEU A 220 -5.53 0.01 28.21
C LEU A 220 -5.94 -1.45 28.39
N VAL A 221 -5.88 -2.25 27.32
CA VAL A 221 -6.18 -3.68 27.40
C VAL A 221 -5.17 -4.40 28.30
N LYS A 222 -3.88 -4.07 28.21
CA LYS A 222 -2.80 -4.62 29.05
C LYS A 222 -3.00 -4.34 30.53
N GLN A 223 -3.57 -3.19 30.89
CA GLN A 223 -3.90 -2.87 32.30
C GLN A 223 -4.98 -3.82 32.85
N LYS A 224 -5.95 -4.21 32.01
CA LYS A 224 -7.01 -5.15 32.40
C LYS A 224 -6.57 -6.62 32.32
N TYR A 225 -5.73 -6.94 31.35
CA TYR A 225 -5.24 -8.31 31.08
C TYR A 225 -3.69 -8.32 31.08
N PRO A 226 -3.07 -8.51 32.26
CA PRO A 226 -1.60 -8.52 32.37
C PRO A 226 -0.90 -9.58 31.52
N GLU A 227 -1.58 -10.69 31.17
CA GLU A 227 -1.09 -11.74 30.28
C GLU A 227 -1.05 -11.36 28.79
N LEU A 228 -1.65 -10.22 28.40
CA LEU A 228 -1.70 -9.79 27.02
C LEU A 228 -0.31 -9.74 26.39
N LYS A 229 -0.18 -10.32 25.20
CA LYS A 229 1.01 -10.32 24.35
C LYS A 229 0.74 -9.47 23.11
N ALA A 230 1.71 -8.68 22.69
CA ALA A 230 1.62 -7.92 21.45
C ALA A 230 2.83 -8.19 20.56
N ARG A 231 2.58 -8.35 19.25
CA ARG A 231 3.58 -8.53 18.21
C ARG A 231 3.40 -7.46 17.16
N PHE A 232 4.34 -6.52 17.11
CA PHE A 232 4.34 -5.50 16.09
C PHE A 232 5.34 -5.84 15.00
N PHE A 233 5.06 -5.40 13.80
CA PHE A 233 5.96 -5.54 12.66
C PHE A 233 5.91 -4.29 11.79
N GLY A 234 7.01 -4.00 11.09
CA GLY A 234 7.06 -2.83 10.22
C GLY A 234 8.42 -2.63 9.58
N VAL A 235 8.52 -1.64 8.68
CA VAL A 235 9.78 -1.28 8.01
C VAL A 235 10.69 -0.43 8.90
N PRO A 236 10.17 0.55 9.69
CA PRO A 236 10.99 1.33 10.60
C PRO A 236 11.72 0.46 11.62
N SER A 237 12.80 0.99 12.20
CA SER A 237 13.42 0.38 13.38
C SER A 237 12.43 0.40 14.56
N ARG A 238 12.65 -0.51 15.53
CA ARG A 238 11.86 -0.53 16.77
C ARG A 238 11.88 0.86 17.41
N PRO A 239 10.71 1.48 17.71
CA PRO A 239 10.66 2.72 18.46
C PRO A 239 11.32 2.58 19.84
N GLN A 240 12.06 3.61 20.27
CA GLN A 240 12.78 3.58 21.55
C GLN A 240 11.85 3.53 22.77
N ASP A 241 10.70 4.16 22.66
CA ASP A 241 9.65 4.26 23.68
C ASP A 241 8.63 3.12 23.64
N LEU A 242 8.80 2.16 22.73
CA LEU A 242 7.91 0.99 22.66
C LEU A 242 8.15 0.10 23.89
N PRO A 243 7.10 -0.25 24.68
CA PRO A 243 7.23 -1.09 25.87
C PRO A 243 7.96 -2.40 25.61
N SER A 244 8.84 -2.80 26.54
CA SER A 244 9.71 -3.98 26.38
C SER A 244 8.97 -5.30 26.19
N TRP A 245 7.73 -5.44 26.72
CA TRP A 245 6.88 -6.62 26.58
C TRP A 245 6.26 -6.78 25.18
N ILE A 246 6.33 -5.74 24.30
CA ILE A 246 5.88 -5.82 22.92
C ILE A 246 7.01 -6.35 22.05
N TYR A 247 6.79 -7.49 21.40
CA TYR A 247 7.73 -8.02 20.41
C TYR A 247 7.65 -7.20 19.13
N TYR A 248 8.80 -6.87 18.56
CA TYR A 248 8.87 -6.07 17.31
C TYR A 248 9.73 -6.79 16.28
N THR A 249 9.19 -7.02 15.10
CA THR A 249 9.91 -7.59 13.96
C THR A 249 10.07 -6.53 12.88
N GLN A 250 11.32 -6.08 12.68
CA GLN A 250 11.64 -5.14 11.62
C GLN A 250 11.75 -5.86 10.27
N THR A 251 11.00 -5.40 9.27
CA THR A 251 11.02 -5.92 7.90
C THR A 251 10.93 -7.46 7.87
N PRO A 252 9.83 -8.05 8.37
CA PRO A 252 9.71 -9.51 8.46
C PRO A 252 9.87 -10.15 7.09
N SER A 253 10.56 -11.28 7.05
CA SER A 253 10.55 -12.18 5.90
C SER A 253 9.12 -12.71 5.65
N PRO A 254 8.79 -13.23 4.46
CA PRO A 254 7.46 -13.80 4.20
C PRO A 254 7.04 -14.86 5.21
N THR A 255 7.97 -15.70 5.65
CA THR A 255 7.71 -16.76 6.67
C THR A 255 7.43 -16.14 8.03
N GLU A 256 8.24 -15.18 8.49
CA GLU A 256 8.01 -14.47 9.75
C GLU A 256 6.67 -13.71 9.74
N HIS A 257 6.32 -13.07 8.60
CA HIS A 257 5.06 -12.35 8.47
C HIS A 257 3.85 -13.30 8.60
N LEU A 258 3.89 -14.45 7.94
CA LEU A 258 2.89 -15.52 8.09
C LEU A 258 2.79 -16.00 9.55
N GLN A 259 3.93 -16.20 10.21
CA GLN A 259 3.97 -16.64 11.62
C GLN A 259 3.40 -15.59 12.57
N ILE A 260 3.69 -14.29 12.37
CA ILE A 260 3.15 -13.21 13.21
C ILE A 260 1.63 -13.26 13.23
N TYR A 261 0.97 -13.38 12.08
CA TYR A 261 -0.48 -13.51 12.03
C TYR A 261 -1.00 -14.81 12.64
N ASN A 262 -0.34 -15.93 12.37
CA ASN A 262 -0.78 -17.22 12.91
C ASN A 262 -0.60 -17.34 14.43
N LEU A 263 0.37 -16.65 15.02
CA LEU A 263 0.59 -16.58 16.47
C LEU A 263 -0.29 -15.53 17.17
N SER A 264 -1.12 -14.80 16.42
CA SER A 264 -1.96 -13.74 16.98
C SER A 264 -3.44 -14.10 16.83
N GLY A 265 -4.21 -13.92 17.90
CA GLY A 265 -5.66 -14.07 17.88
C GLY A 265 -6.35 -12.85 17.27
N ILE A 266 -5.82 -11.64 17.52
CA ILE A 266 -6.42 -10.38 17.12
C ILE A 266 -5.45 -9.56 16.27
N PHE A 267 -5.93 -8.99 15.16
CA PHE A 267 -5.24 -7.95 14.41
C PHE A 267 -5.87 -6.58 14.70
N LEU A 268 -5.04 -5.58 15.01
CA LEU A 268 -5.45 -4.20 15.23
C LEU A 268 -5.03 -3.30 14.08
N GLY A 269 -5.99 -2.62 13.44
CA GLY A 269 -5.80 -1.64 12.38
C GLY A 269 -6.25 -0.23 12.78
N PRO A 270 -5.38 0.64 13.35
CA PRO A 270 -5.79 1.93 13.89
C PRO A 270 -5.75 3.09 12.88
N SER A 271 -5.43 2.84 11.60
CA SER A 271 -5.18 3.88 10.60
C SER A 271 -6.33 4.90 10.50
N SER A 272 -5.98 6.15 10.28
CA SER A 272 -6.96 7.24 10.04
C SER A 272 -7.34 7.36 8.56
N LYS A 273 -6.50 6.85 7.65
CA LYS A 273 -6.76 6.86 6.21
C LYS A 273 -5.94 5.78 5.51
N GLU A 274 -6.60 5.06 4.61
CA GLU A 274 -5.97 4.06 3.74
C GLU A 274 -6.65 4.08 2.37
N GLY A 275 -5.93 3.70 1.34
CA GLY A 275 -6.51 3.47 0.01
C GLY A 275 -7.25 2.14 -0.04
N PHE A 276 -6.49 1.09 0.15
CA PHE A 276 -6.91 -0.29 0.36
C PHE A 276 -5.86 -0.94 1.26
N CYS A 277 -6.22 -1.27 2.47
CA CYS A 277 -5.26 -1.84 3.40
C CYS A 277 -5.11 -3.35 3.18
N LEU A 278 -3.89 -3.80 2.91
CA LEU A 278 -3.61 -5.22 2.66
C LEU A 278 -3.51 -6.05 3.94
N THR A 279 -3.16 -5.43 5.08
CA THR A 279 -2.86 -6.15 6.32
C THR A 279 -4.08 -6.80 7.01
N PRO A 280 -5.28 -6.19 7.09
CA PRO A 280 -6.44 -6.87 7.66
C PRO A 280 -6.82 -8.17 6.92
N PRO A 281 -6.98 -8.17 5.58
CA PRO A 281 -7.32 -9.42 4.89
C PRO A 281 -6.21 -10.46 4.93
N GLU A 282 -4.93 -10.08 4.96
CA GLU A 282 -3.81 -11.00 5.20
C GLU A 282 -3.93 -11.66 6.59
N ALA A 283 -4.29 -10.89 7.61
CA ALA A 283 -4.55 -11.40 8.96
C ALA A 283 -5.81 -12.28 9.02
N MET A 284 -6.90 -11.92 8.32
CA MET A 284 -8.10 -12.76 8.20
C MET A 284 -7.80 -14.12 7.58
N LEU A 285 -6.99 -14.15 6.50
CA LEU A 285 -6.55 -15.40 5.87
C LEU A 285 -5.75 -16.30 6.82
N CYS A 286 -5.12 -15.72 7.84
CA CYS A 286 -4.41 -16.44 8.89
C CYS A 286 -5.29 -16.72 10.12
N GLY A 287 -6.60 -16.40 10.10
CA GLY A 287 -7.55 -16.65 11.18
C GLY A 287 -7.47 -15.67 12.35
N CYS A 288 -7.01 -14.43 12.15
CA CYS A 288 -7.13 -13.39 13.17
C CYS A 288 -8.53 -12.76 13.17
N ALA A 289 -9.09 -12.52 14.36
CA ALA A 289 -10.20 -11.59 14.54
C ALA A 289 -9.72 -10.15 14.30
N ILE A 290 -10.56 -9.30 13.71
CA ILE A 290 -10.17 -7.95 13.27
C ILE A 290 -10.82 -6.88 14.13
N VAL A 291 -10.01 -5.97 14.67
CA VAL A 291 -10.43 -4.69 15.22
C VAL A 291 -9.76 -3.59 14.42
N CYS A 292 -10.54 -2.69 13.83
CA CYS A 292 -9.97 -1.58 13.07
C CYS A 292 -10.84 -0.33 13.13
N THR A 293 -10.31 0.76 12.60
CA THR A 293 -11.07 2.01 12.46
C THR A 293 -12.04 1.93 11.28
N ASP A 294 -13.15 2.65 11.36
CA ASP A 294 -14.14 2.77 10.28
C ASP A 294 -13.65 3.75 9.21
N ILE A 295 -12.91 3.24 8.24
CA ILE A 295 -12.37 3.99 7.10
C ILE A 295 -12.57 3.21 5.79
N GLY A 296 -12.74 3.93 4.68
CA GLY A 296 -13.00 3.33 3.37
C GLY A 296 -11.98 2.29 2.91
N GLY A 297 -10.72 2.40 3.33
CA GLY A 297 -9.66 1.42 2.99
C GLY A 297 -9.76 0.11 3.76
N TYR A 298 -10.48 0.05 4.89
CA TYR A 298 -10.74 -1.17 5.64
C TYR A 298 -12.09 -1.79 5.29
N THR A 299 -13.13 -0.97 5.06
CA THR A 299 -14.50 -1.44 4.86
C THR A 299 -14.72 -2.26 3.60
N VAL A 300 -13.71 -2.38 2.73
CA VAL A 300 -13.73 -3.33 1.61
C VAL A 300 -13.86 -4.78 2.14
N VAL A 301 -13.16 -5.12 3.22
CA VAL A 301 -13.15 -6.46 3.82
C VAL A 301 -13.70 -6.49 5.24
N ALA A 302 -13.59 -5.38 5.97
CA ALA A 302 -14.00 -5.26 7.37
C ALA A 302 -15.42 -4.68 7.46
N LYS A 303 -16.42 -5.52 7.70
CA LYS A 303 -17.82 -5.15 7.91
C LYS A 303 -18.13 -5.28 9.39
N HIS A 304 -18.58 -4.16 9.99
CA HIS A 304 -18.89 -4.11 11.41
C HIS A 304 -19.87 -5.21 11.83
N GLU A 305 -19.60 -5.89 12.95
CA GLU A 305 -20.37 -7.01 13.51
C GLU A 305 -20.52 -8.24 12.60
N GLN A 306 -19.80 -8.28 11.46
CA GLN A 306 -19.85 -9.42 10.54
C GLN A 306 -18.45 -10.05 10.35
N THR A 307 -17.47 -9.25 9.96
CA THR A 307 -16.11 -9.71 9.69
C THR A 307 -15.07 -8.95 10.52
N ALA A 308 -15.48 -7.90 11.23
CA ALA A 308 -14.60 -7.08 12.07
C ALA A 308 -15.42 -6.28 13.10
N LEU A 309 -14.75 -5.79 14.13
CA LEU A 309 -15.28 -4.74 15.01
C LEU A 309 -14.66 -3.40 14.62
N LEU A 310 -15.50 -2.45 14.19
CA LEU A 310 -15.07 -1.12 13.77
C LEU A 310 -15.17 -0.11 14.90
N SER A 311 -14.28 0.86 14.90
CA SER A 311 -14.21 1.98 15.85
C SER A 311 -14.08 3.31 15.12
N PRO A 312 -14.55 4.43 15.70
CA PRO A 312 -14.29 5.76 15.14
C PRO A 312 -12.79 6.04 15.02
N VAL A 313 -12.40 6.80 14.00
CA VAL A 313 -11.01 7.22 13.79
C VAL A 313 -10.50 8.02 15.00
N GLY A 314 -9.34 7.65 15.52
CA GLY A 314 -8.70 8.31 16.66
C GLY A 314 -9.22 7.90 18.04
N ASP A 315 -10.29 7.11 18.12
CA ASP A 315 -10.87 6.67 19.38
C ASP A 315 -10.21 5.37 19.89
N TYR A 316 -9.11 5.54 20.64
CA TYR A 316 -8.39 4.41 21.25
C TYR A 316 -9.22 3.70 22.34
N ASN A 317 -10.18 4.37 22.99
CA ASN A 317 -11.05 3.74 23.98
C ASN A 317 -12.03 2.75 23.31
N SER A 318 -12.63 3.16 22.19
CA SER A 318 -13.48 2.26 21.39
C SER A 318 -12.69 1.07 20.83
N LEU A 319 -11.46 1.29 20.34
CA LEU A 319 -10.56 0.20 19.90
C LEU A 319 -10.27 -0.77 21.05
N ALA A 320 -9.93 -0.26 22.26
CA ALA A 320 -9.68 -1.08 23.45
C ALA A 320 -10.93 -1.88 23.85
N LYS A 321 -12.11 -1.25 23.86
CA LYS A 321 -13.40 -1.91 24.15
C LYS A 321 -13.66 -3.07 23.18
N ASN A 322 -13.44 -2.86 21.89
CA ASN A 322 -13.62 -3.90 20.89
C ASN A 322 -12.61 -5.06 21.05
N ILE A 323 -11.36 -4.77 21.40
CA ILE A 323 -10.37 -5.82 21.72
C ILE A 323 -10.81 -6.62 22.96
N ILE A 324 -11.24 -5.93 24.02
CA ILE A 324 -11.73 -6.56 25.26
C ILE A 324 -12.92 -7.46 24.96
N ARG A 325 -13.85 -7.00 24.14
CA ARG A 325 -15.01 -7.80 23.72
C ARG A 325 -14.58 -9.11 23.04
N LEU A 326 -13.59 -9.08 22.11
CA LEU A 326 -13.08 -10.29 21.47
C LEU A 326 -12.31 -11.23 22.43
N ILE A 327 -11.77 -10.70 23.52
CA ILE A 327 -11.10 -11.52 24.56
C ILE A 327 -12.15 -12.19 25.43
N GLU A 328 -13.28 -11.53 25.71
CA GLU A 328 -14.33 -12.01 26.61
C GLU A 328 -15.39 -12.87 25.90
N ASP A 329 -15.48 -12.76 24.58
CA ASP A 329 -16.37 -13.56 23.74
C ASP A 329 -15.73 -14.94 23.46
N ASP A 330 -16.47 -16.04 23.71
CA ASP A 330 -15.97 -17.42 23.54
C ASP A 330 -16.14 -17.92 22.11
#